data_c3e409c06dc9231e37773cec0cca0d7a
#
_entry.id   c3e409c06dc9231e37773cec0cca0d7a
#
_cell.length_a   1.000
_cell.length_b   1.000
_cell.length_c   1.000
_cell.angle_alpha   90.00
_cell.angle_beta   90.00
_cell.angle_gamma   90.00
#
_symmetry.space_group_name_H-M   'P 1'
#
loop_
_entity.id
_entity.type
_entity.pdbx_description
1 polymer ?
#
loop_
_entity_poly.entity_id
_entity_poly.type
_entity_poly.pdbx_seq_one_letter_code
_entity_poly.pdbx_strand_id
1 'polypeptide(L)'
;IGEIAISDHRSSCPSTAELIRLVEHARVGGMLGGKAGIANMHMGDARDPFRPIYDAVENSELKLTQFFPTHCNRNPYIFEDAKAYGKKGYVDLTASSYPYDPENEIKPSKAIVELLSAGVPLEHITLTSDGNGSLPNFDREGRLISMDMGLPKSIMSVMIDTVTEENLPLETAVAVVTSNVASILRLRDKGRIEPGKDADIVILDKDYAISDLISRGQMMTRNYERL
;
A
#
# COMPACT_ATOMS: atom_id res chain seq x y z
N ILE A 1 -11.84 -6.94 3.19
CA ILE A 1 -11.90 -6.61 4.62
C ILE A 1 -10.65 -5.85 4.96
N GLY A 2 -10.74 -4.83 5.72
CA GLY A 2 -9.57 -4.11 6.17
C GLY A 2 -9.92 -3.27 7.38
N GLU A 3 -9.03 -2.81 8.13
CA GLU A 3 -7.66 -3.19 8.32
C GLU A 3 -7.57 -4.10 9.54
N ILE A 4 -6.85 -5.23 9.47
CA ILE A 4 -6.68 -6.14 10.60
C ILE A 4 -5.25 -5.99 11.09
N ALA A 5 -5.05 -5.52 12.31
CA ALA A 5 -3.72 -5.39 12.89
C ALA A 5 -3.20 -6.75 13.35
N ILE A 6 -2.04 -7.13 12.81
CA ILE A 6 -1.30 -8.33 13.20
C ILE A 6 0.14 -7.94 13.55
N SER A 7 0.77 -8.73 14.39
CA SER A 7 2.17 -8.51 14.79
C SER A 7 2.43 -7.12 15.39
N ASP A 8 1.42 -6.49 15.96
CA ASP A 8 1.47 -5.18 16.60
C ASP A 8 1.19 -5.32 18.10
N HIS A 9 2.16 -4.94 18.93
CA HIS A 9 2.06 -5.02 20.39
C HIS A 9 0.93 -4.16 20.98
N ARG A 10 0.39 -3.21 20.20
CA ARG A 10 -0.73 -2.32 20.60
C ARG A 10 -2.10 -2.88 20.21
N SER A 11 -2.14 -3.99 19.46
CA SER A 11 -3.38 -4.61 19.00
C SER A 11 -3.73 -5.87 19.80
N SER A 12 -4.96 -6.35 19.64
CA SER A 12 -5.40 -7.62 20.24
C SER A 12 -4.81 -8.85 19.52
N CYS A 13 -4.19 -8.68 18.37
CA CYS A 13 -3.61 -9.70 17.51
C CYS A 13 -4.46 -10.97 17.41
N PRO A 14 -5.24 -11.15 16.34
CA PRO A 14 -6.08 -12.35 16.22
C PRO A 14 -5.22 -13.61 16.26
N SER A 15 -5.72 -14.65 16.90
CA SER A 15 -5.11 -15.97 16.84
C SER A 15 -5.11 -16.50 15.40
N THR A 16 -4.27 -17.49 15.10
CA THR A 16 -4.21 -18.12 13.76
C THR A 16 -5.59 -18.61 13.29
N ALA A 17 -6.37 -19.22 14.17
CA ALA A 17 -7.72 -19.70 13.85
C ALA A 17 -8.70 -18.55 13.51
N GLU A 18 -8.64 -17.46 14.26
CA GLU A 18 -9.46 -16.27 13.99
C GLU A 18 -9.04 -15.60 12.69
N LEU A 19 -7.73 -15.48 12.44
CA LEU A 19 -7.21 -14.91 11.20
C LEU A 19 -7.63 -15.74 9.98
N ILE A 20 -7.50 -17.07 10.04
CA ILE A 20 -7.99 -17.98 9.00
C ILE A 20 -9.48 -17.70 8.73
N ARG A 21 -10.30 -17.71 9.76
CA ARG A 21 -11.74 -17.52 9.63
C ARG A 21 -12.10 -16.16 9.01
N LEU A 22 -11.44 -15.09 9.42
CA LEU A 22 -11.63 -13.75 8.85
C LEU A 22 -11.32 -13.71 7.36
N VAL A 23 -10.18 -14.28 6.95
CA VAL A 23 -9.74 -14.27 5.55
C VAL A 23 -10.58 -15.22 4.69
N GLU A 24 -11.02 -16.36 5.23
CA GLU A 24 -11.98 -17.25 4.55
C GLU A 24 -13.33 -16.56 4.31
N HIS A 25 -13.84 -15.82 5.28
CA HIS A 25 -15.05 -15.02 5.11
C HIS A 25 -14.86 -13.91 4.07
N ALA A 26 -13.69 -13.24 4.06
CA ALA A 26 -13.35 -12.27 3.02
C ALA A 26 -13.36 -12.92 1.64
N ARG A 27 -12.72 -14.09 1.50
CA ARG A 27 -12.68 -14.87 0.25
C ARG A 27 -14.07 -15.23 -0.25
N VAL A 28 -14.90 -15.81 0.63
CA VAL A 28 -16.27 -16.22 0.28
C VAL A 28 -17.13 -15.01 -0.07
N GLY A 29 -17.08 -13.95 0.74
CA GLY A 29 -17.80 -12.71 0.49
C GLY A 29 -17.38 -12.04 -0.82
N GLY A 30 -16.07 -12.04 -1.11
CA GLY A 30 -15.53 -11.53 -2.37
C GLY A 30 -15.99 -12.34 -3.58
N MET A 31 -15.99 -13.66 -3.46
CA MET A 31 -16.44 -14.58 -4.51
C MET A 31 -17.93 -14.38 -4.82
N LEU A 32 -18.78 -14.32 -3.80
CA LEU A 32 -20.22 -14.10 -3.95
C LEU A 32 -20.55 -12.69 -4.45
N GLY A 33 -19.80 -11.67 -3.99
CA GLY A 33 -20.01 -10.27 -4.35
C GLY A 33 -19.27 -9.82 -5.62
N GLY A 34 -18.52 -10.70 -6.30
CA GLY A 34 -17.70 -10.34 -7.46
C GLY A 34 -16.58 -9.36 -7.13
N LYS A 35 -16.06 -9.37 -5.89
CA LYS A 35 -14.99 -8.52 -5.36
C LYS A 35 -13.68 -9.29 -5.18
N ALA A 36 -12.61 -8.61 -4.79
CA ALA A 36 -11.30 -9.21 -4.61
C ALA A 36 -11.28 -10.33 -3.55
N GLY A 37 -12.00 -10.14 -2.44
CA GLY A 37 -12.04 -11.12 -1.35
C GLY A 37 -10.71 -11.26 -0.62
N ILE A 38 -10.00 -10.18 -0.45
CA ILE A 38 -8.73 -10.07 0.28
C ILE A 38 -8.95 -9.40 1.64
N ALA A 39 -7.99 -9.59 2.52
CA ALA A 39 -7.97 -8.92 3.81
C ALA A 39 -6.69 -8.06 3.93
N ASN A 40 -6.87 -6.78 4.23
CA ASN A 40 -5.79 -5.83 4.46
C ASN A 40 -5.24 -6.03 5.87
N MET A 41 -3.92 -6.20 5.97
CA MET A 41 -3.22 -6.47 7.22
C MET A 41 -2.34 -5.28 7.60
N HIS A 42 -2.65 -4.64 8.72
CA HIS A 42 -1.76 -3.67 9.34
C HIS A 42 -0.59 -4.40 9.97
N MET A 43 0.60 -4.25 9.42
CA MET A 43 1.81 -4.89 9.93
C MET A 43 2.37 -4.10 11.11
N GLY A 44 2.52 -4.77 12.23
CA GLY A 44 3.15 -4.21 13.42
C GLY A 44 4.64 -4.46 13.49
N ASP A 45 5.20 -4.30 14.70
CA ASP A 45 6.63 -4.29 14.99
C ASP A 45 7.14 -5.54 15.74
N ALA A 46 6.41 -6.66 15.66
CA ALA A 46 6.85 -7.93 16.22
C ALA A 46 8.11 -8.45 15.49
N ARG A 47 8.87 -9.30 16.18
CA ARG A 47 10.15 -9.85 15.65
C ARG A 47 10.00 -10.71 14.39
N ASP A 48 8.87 -11.37 14.22
CA ASP A 48 8.53 -12.20 13.05
C ASP A 48 7.18 -11.72 12.52
N PRO A 49 7.16 -10.59 11.81
CA PRO A 49 5.91 -9.87 11.50
C PRO A 49 5.01 -10.63 10.52
N PHE A 50 5.57 -11.44 9.62
CA PHE A 50 4.81 -12.22 8.64
C PHE A 50 4.40 -13.62 9.15
N ARG A 51 4.90 -14.06 10.30
CA ARG A 51 4.59 -15.39 10.85
C ARG A 51 3.10 -15.68 10.97
N PRO A 52 2.24 -14.77 11.46
CA PRO A 52 0.79 -15.03 11.52
C PRO A 52 0.16 -15.35 10.15
N ILE A 53 0.65 -14.71 9.07
CA ILE A 53 0.19 -14.97 7.71
C ILE A 53 0.65 -16.36 7.25
N TYR A 54 1.91 -16.70 7.46
CA TYR A 54 2.44 -18.01 7.10
C TYR A 54 1.74 -19.12 7.87
N ASP A 55 1.53 -18.97 9.18
CA ASP A 55 0.77 -19.92 9.98
C ASP A 55 -0.66 -20.11 9.48
N ALA A 56 -1.32 -19.02 9.07
CA ALA A 56 -2.66 -19.11 8.52
C ALA A 56 -2.69 -19.88 7.19
N VAL A 57 -1.71 -19.66 6.31
CA VAL A 57 -1.60 -20.37 5.02
C VAL A 57 -1.21 -21.83 5.23
N GLU A 58 -0.29 -22.13 6.14
CA GLU A 58 0.15 -23.49 6.45
C GLU A 58 -0.98 -24.36 7.05
N ASN A 59 -1.92 -23.75 7.77
CA ASN A 59 -3.00 -24.45 8.47
C ASN A 59 -4.37 -24.32 7.76
N SER A 60 -4.41 -23.90 6.50
CA SER A 60 -5.65 -23.72 5.74
C SER A 60 -5.43 -23.84 4.23
N GLU A 61 -6.50 -23.70 3.44
CA GLU A 61 -6.47 -23.61 1.97
C GLU A 61 -6.34 -22.15 1.48
N LEU A 62 -5.91 -21.23 2.33
CA LEU A 62 -5.68 -19.84 1.97
C LEU A 62 -4.35 -19.69 1.21
N LYS A 63 -4.30 -18.66 0.36
CA LYS A 63 -3.10 -18.30 -0.41
C LYS A 63 -2.53 -16.98 0.09
N LEU A 64 -1.23 -16.75 -0.04
CA LEU A 64 -0.59 -15.50 0.31
C LEU A 64 -1.25 -14.28 -0.35
N THR A 65 -1.76 -14.42 -1.57
CA THR A 65 -2.47 -13.35 -2.32
C THR A 65 -3.85 -12.99 -1.75
N GLN A 66 -4.33 -13.66 -0.70
CA GLN A 66 -5.55 -13.29 0.00
C GLN A 66 -5.29 -12.37 1.20
N PHE A 67 -4.02 -12.22 1.55
CA PHE A 67 -3.52 -11.28 2.55
C PHE A 67 -2.85 -10.11 1.84
N PHE A 68 -3.12 -8.90 2.30
CA PHE A 68 -2.59 -7.67 1.73
C PHE A 68 -1.92 -6.85 2.84
N PRO A 69 -0.66 -7.21 3.19
CA PRO A 69 0.09 -6.53 4.24
C PRO A 69 0.47 -5.11 3.80
N THR A 70 0.10 -4.13 4.63
CA THR A 70 0.49 -2.72 4.48
C THR A 70 1.53 -2.31 5.52
N HIS A 71 2.15 -1.14 5.35
CA HIS A 71 3.26 -0.63 6.15
C HIS A 71 4.54 -1.48 6.06
N CYS A 72 4.74 -2.15 4.93
CA CYS A 72 5.89 -3.04 4.77
C CYS A 72 7.25 -2.32 4.74
N ASN A 73 7.27 -0.99 4.63
CA ASN A 73 8.47 -0.14 4.74
C ASN A 73 8.66 0.51 6.12
N ARG A 74 7.84 0.15 7.12
CA ARG A 74 7.82 0.78 8.46
C ARG A 74 9.14 0.67 9.19
N ASN A 75 9.88 -0.42 8.99
CA ASN A 75 11.20 -0.62 9.57
C ASN A 75 12.01 -1.65 8.75
N PRO A 76 13.35 -1.71 8.93
CA PRO A 76 14.21 -2.57 8.11
C PRO A 76 13.89 -4.07 8.19
N TYR A 77 13.53 -4.60 9.33
CA TYR A 77 13.30 -6.06 9.46
C TYR A 77 11.97 -6.49 8.83
N ILE A 78 10.88 -5.71 8.96
CA ILE A 78 9.65 -5.95 8.21
C ILE A 78 9.93 -5.91 6.71
N PHE A 79 10.73 -4.94 6.28
CA PHE A 79 11.03 -4.75 4.88
C PHE A 79 11.86 -5.91 4.29
N GLU A 80 12.82 -6.45 5.05
CA GLU A 80 13.56 -7.65 4.62
C GLU A 80 12.63 -8.87 4.44
N ASP A 81 11.71 -9.10 5.36
CA ASP A 81 10.71 -10.16 5.25
C ASP A 81 9.75 -9.91 4.08
N ALA A 82 9.37 -8.66 3.83
CA ALA A 82 8.52 -8.26 2.72
C ALA A 82 9.15 -8.58 1.35
N LYS A 83 10.48 -8.52 1.21
CA LYS A 83 11.20 -8.93 -0.01
C LYS A 83 10.99 -10.42 -0.32
N ALA A 84 10.99 -11.25 0.70
CA ALA A 84 10.76 -12.69 0.53
C ALA A 84 9.27 -12.98 0.26
N TYR A 85 8.39 -12.37 1.04
CA TYR A 85 6.93 -12.51 0.94
C TYR A 85 6.41 -12.04 -0.43
N GLY A 86 6.86 -10.87 -0.89
CA GLY A 86 6.41 -10.21 -2.12
C GLY A 86 6.62 -11.02 -3.40
N LYS A 87 7.54 -12.00 -3.38
CA LYS A 87 7.73 -12.90 -4.53
C LYS A 87 6.49 -13.76 -4.82
N LYS A 88 5.60 -13.96 -3.84
CA LYS A 88 4.41 -14.82 -3.94
C LYS A 88 3.13 -14.16 -3.43
N GLY A 89 3.23 -13.08 -2.69
CA GLY A 89 2.12 -12.30 -2.13
C GLY A 89 2.23 -10.83 -2.52
N TYR A 90 1.30 -10.02 -2.07
CA TYR A 90 1.28 -8.59 -2.31
C TYR A 90 2.01 -7.84 -1.20
N VAL A 91 2.67 -6.74 -1.53
CA VAL A 91 3.36 -5.86 -0.59
C VAL A 91 2.86 -4.44 -0.78
N ASP A 92 2.35 -3.83 0.28
CA ASP A 92 1.93 -2.44 0.27
C ASP A 92 2.89 -1.57 1.09
N LEU A 93 3.37 -0.51 0.46
CA LEU A 93 4.22 0.50 1.07
C LEU A 93 3.39 1.69 1.51
N THR A 94 3.84 2.41 2.51
CA THR A 94 3.13 3.55 3.07
C THR A 94 3.91 4.84 2.86
N ALA A 95 3.23 5.86 2.35
CA ALA A 95 3.80 7.19 2.06
C ALA A 95 3.44 8.26 3.11
N SER A 96 2.68 7.93 4.16
CA SER A 96 2.13 8.90 5.11
C SER A 96 3.19 9.63 5.93
N SER A 97 4.30 8.97 6.23
CA SER A 97 5.46 9.51 6.97
C SER A 97 6.36 10.43 6.13
N TYR A 98 5.89 10.93 4.99
CA TYR A 98 6.70 11.83 4.18
C TYR A 98 6.75 13.27 4.77
N PRO A 99 7.94 13.86 4.98
CA PRO A 99 9.27 13.27 4.84
C PRO A 99 9.49 12.11 5.80
N TYR A 100 10.07 11.02 5.30
CA TYR A 100 10.26 9.79 6.08
C TYR A 100 11.33 9.96 7.18
N ASP A 101 11.24 9.14 8.22
CA ASP A 101 12.26 9.04 9.27
C ASP A 101 13.38 8.07 8.84
N PRO A 102 14.55 8.58 8.42
CA PRO A 102 15.61 7.74 7.87
C PRO A 102 16.26 6.78 8.88
N GLU A 103 16.05 7.01 10.18
CA GLU A 103 16.61 6.15 11.23
C GLU A 103 15.76 4.90 11.46
N ASN A 104 14.44 5.00 11.22
CA ASN A 104 13.49 3.96 11.57
C ASN A 104 12.72 3.38 10.38
N GLU A 105 12.65 4.08 9.25
CA GLU A 105 11.82 3.69 8.10
C GLU A 105 12.65 3.51 6.82
N ILE A 106 12.13 2.73 5.90
CA ILE A 106 12.65 2.68 4.53
C ILE A 106 11.89 3.69 3.68
N LYS A 107 12.62 4.62 3.04
CA LYS A 107 12.03 5.57 2.11
C LYS A 107 11.20 4.83 1.06
N PRO A 108 9.90 5.15 0.88
CA PRO A 108 9.03 4.38 -0.01
C PRO A 108 9.52 4.29 -1.46
N SER A 109 10.08 5.36 -2.02
CA SER A 109 10.66 5.34 -3.38
C SER A 109 11.81 4.34 -3.50
N LYS A 110 12.71 4.33 -2.52
CA LYS A 110 13.83 3.38 -2.44
C LYS A 110 13.34 1.95 -2.20
N ALA A 111 12.29 1.78 -1.39
CA ALA A 111 11.69 0.48 -1.14
C ALA A 111 11.17 -0.17 -2.43
N ILE A 112 10.58 0.61 -3.35
CA ILE A 112 10.14 0.10 -4.66
C ILE A 112 11.34 -0.46 -5.44
N VAL A 113 12.45 0.26 -5.51
CA VAL A 113 13.67 -0.19 -6.20
C VAL A 113 14.22 -1.48 -5.59
N GLU A 114 14.29 -1.53 -4.26
CA GLU A 114 14.84 -2.69 -3.55
C GLU A 114 13.96 -3.93 -3.68
N LEU A 115 12.62 -3.78 -3.66
CA LEU A 115 11.69 -4.88 -3.91
C LEU A 115 11.87 -5.45 -5.32
N LEU A 116 11.92 -4.58 -6.34
CA LEU A 116 12.15 -4.99 -7.73
C LEU A 116 13.51 -5.69 -7.87
N SER A 117 14.56 -5.16 -7.26
CA SER A 117 15.91 -5.73 -7.28
C SER A 117 15.97 -7.08 -6.56
N ALA A 118 15.14 -7.30 -5.54
CA ALA A 118 15.00 -8.57 -4.85
C ALA A 118 14.19 -9.62 -5.64
N GLY A 119 13.64 -9.25 -6.81
CA GLY A 119 12.85 -10.12 -7.67
C GLY A 119 11.36 -10.19 -7.29
N VAL A 120 10.84 -9.19 -6.59
CA VAL A 120 9.40 -9.05 -6.40
C VAL A 120 8.78 -8.56 -7.71
N PRO A 121 7.73 -9.24 -8.24
CA PRO A 121 7.04 -8.77 -9.44
C PRO A 121 6.43 -7.38 -9.23
N LEU A 122 6.53 -6.50 -10.24
CA LEU A 122 5.99 -5.14 -10.15
C LEU A 122 4.51 -5.14 -9.76
N GLU A 123 3.72 -6.04 -10.34
CA GLU A 123 2.29 -6.19 -10.08
C GLU A 123 1.93 -6.62 -8.65
N HIS A 124 2.91 -7.03 -7.85
CA HIS A 124 2.75 -7.34 -6.44
C HIS A 124 2.99 -6.13 -5.51
N ILE A 125 3.54 -5.04 -6.04
CA ILE A 125 3.91 -3.87 -5.25
C ILE A 125 2.84 -2.79 -5.38
N THR A 126 2.40 -2.24 -4.25
CA THR A 126 1.51 -1.09 -4.18
C THR A 126 2.06 -0.03 -3.23
N LEU A 127 1.55 1.18 -3.37
CA LEU A 127 1.85 2.30 -2.50
C LEU A 127 0.53 2.98 -2.09
N THR A 128 0.35 3.16 -0.80
CA THR A 128 -0.81 3.86 -0.23
C THR A 128 -0.37 5.06 0.60
N SER A 129 -1.29 6.01 0.83
CA SER A 129 -0.98 7.19 1.63
C SER A 129 -1.17 6.99 3.12
N ASP A 130 -1.93 5.97 3.55
CA ASP A 130 -2.50 5.93 4.90
C ASP A 130 -3.19 7.26 5.27
N GLY A 131 -3.86 7.86 4.26
CA GLY A 131 -4.44 9.20 4.36
C GLY A 131 -5.50 9.27 5.43
N ASN A 132 -5.41 10.31 6.28
CA ASN A 132 -6.18 10.50 7.50
C ASN A 132 -5.87 9.50 8.63
N GLY A 133 -4.92 8.59 8.43
CA GLY A 133 -4.35 7.77 9.50
C GLY A 133 -3.60 8.63 10.53
N SER A 134 -3.63 8.22 11.79
CA SER A 134 -2.93 8.93 12.86
C SER A 134 -1.43 8.63 12.83
N LEU A 135 -0.62 9.69 12.91
CA LEU A 135 0.84 9.64 13.00
C LEU A 135 1.27 10.13 14.39
N PRO A 136 1.33 9.25 15.39
CA PRO A 136 1.77 9.64 16.72
C PRO A 136 3.27 9.86 16.74
N ASN A 137 3.70 10.96 17.35
CA ASN A 137 5.10 11.26 17.62
C ASN A 137 5.38 11.09 19.11
N PHE A 138 6.36 10.26 19.44
CA PHE A 138 6.73 9.94 20.81
C PHE A 138 8.11 10.49 21.14
N ASP A 139 8.31 10.84 22.42
CA ASP A 139 9.64 11.14 22.94
C ASP A 139 10.46 9.85 23.17
N ARG A 140 11.71 10.03 23.61
CA ARG A 140 12.61 8.90 23.88
C ARG A 140 12.15 8.01 25.05
N GLU A 141 11.26 8.52 25.89
CA GLU A 141 10.65 7.80 27.00
C GLU A 141 9.30 7.14 26.62
N GLY A 142 8.89 7.23 25.34
CA GLY A 142 7.65 6.64 24.83
C GLY A 142 6.39 7.43 25.17
N ARG A 143 6.50 8.71 25.57
CA ARG A 143 5.34 9.58 25.83
C ARG A 143 4.92 10.29 24.56
N LEU A 144 3.63 10.35 24.29
CA LEU A 144 3.07 11.05 23.13
C LEU A 144 3.37 12.55 23.21
N ILE A 145 4.11 13.08 22.23
CA ILE A 145 4.42 14.51 22.09
C ILE A 145 3.38 15.22 21.23
N SER A 146 3.08 14.63 20.07
CA SER A 146 2.12 15.18 19.11
C SER A 146 1.40 14.07 18.36
N MET A 147 0.28 14.44 17.75
CA MET A 147 -0.47 13.57 16.85
C MET A 147 -0.64 14.30 15.52
N ASP A 148 0.03 13.80 14.49
CA ASP A 148 -0.12 14.27 13.13
C ASP A 148 -1.07 13.38 12.34
N MET A 149 -1.36 13.73 11.11
CA MET A 149 -2.28 12.99 10.23
C MET A 149 -1.64 12.77 8.87
N GLY A 150 -1.70 11.53 8.40
CA GLY A 150 -1.26 11.15 7.07
C GLY A 150 -1.96 11.97 5.97
N LEU A 151 -1.19 12.50 5.03
CA LEU A 151 -1.69 13.34 3.96
C LEU A 151 -1.82 12.54 2.65
N PRO A 152 -3.00 12.47 2.03
CA PRO A 152 -3.18 11.76 0.75
C PRO A 152 -2.22 12.21 -0.36
N LYS A 153 -1.78 13.46 -0.34
CA LYS A 153 -0.82 14.02 -1.31
C LYS A 153 0.57 13.38 -1.26
N SER A 154 0.93 12.69 -0.18
CA SER A 154 2.22 12.01 -0.02
C SER A 154 2.50 11.00 -1.13
N ILE A 155 1.47 10.36 -1.69
CA ILE A 155 1.61 9.46 -2.85
C ILE A 155 2.29 10.16 -4.03
N MET A 156 1.88 11.40 -4.34
CA MET A 156 2.48 12.16 -5.45
C MET A 156 3.96 12.44 -5.19
N SER A 157 4.31 12.82 -3.96
CA SER A 157 5.72 13.07 -3.60
C SER A 157 6.58 11.82 -3.79
N VAL A 158 6.11 10.67 -3.30
CA VAL A 158 6.83 9.39 -3.47
C VAL A 158 6.92 8.98 -4.93
N MET A 159 5.86 9.17 -5.71
CA MET A 159 5.88 8.88 -7.16
C MET A 159 6.93 9.74 -7.87
N ILE A 160 7.00 11.03 -7.56
CA ILE A 160 7.99 11.96 -8.12
C ILE A 160 9.41 11.51 -7.72
N ASP A 161 9.66 11.25 -6.44
CA ASP A 161 10.95 10.75 -5.95
C ASP A 161 11.37 9.46 -6.66
N THR A 162 10.43 8.54 -6.90
CA THR A 162 10.68 7.27 -7.60
C THR A 162 11.24 7.52 -9.01
N VAL A 163 10.75 8.55 -9.70
CA VAL A 163 11.22 8.91 -11.03
C VAL A 163 12.51 9.75 -10.98
N THR A 164 12.56 10.77 -10.12
CA THR A 164 13.61 11.80 -10.16
C THR A 164 14.84 11.43 -9.34
N GLU A 165 14.69 10.73 -8.23
CA GLU A 165 15.79 10.34 -7.38
C GLU A 165 16.25 8.90 -7.62
N GLU A 166 15.28 7.98 -7.78
CA GLU A 166 15.59 6.56 -7.97
C GLU A 166 15.75 6.19 -9.46
N ASN A 167 15.46 7.11 -10.38
CA ASN A 167 15.59 6.92 -11.83
C ASN A 167 14.76 5.74 -12.40
N LEU A 168 13.65 5.40 -11.79
CA LEU A 168 12.72 4.42 -12.37
C LEU A 168 11.83 5.07 -13.45
N PRO A 169 11.38 4.29 -14.44
CA PRO A 169 10.43 4.78 -15.44
C PRO A 169 9.13 5.28 -14.78
N LEU A 170 8.56 6.35 -15.35
CA LEU A 170 7.29 6.92 -14.85
C LEU A 170 6.18 5.86 -14.82
N GLU A 171 6.13 4.99 -15.81
CA GLU A 171 5.15 3.89 -15.89
C GLU A 171 5.24 2.96 -14.68
N THR A 172 6.44 2.70 -14.19
CA THR A 172 6.66 1.89 -12.98
C THR A 172 6.15 2.61 -11.74
N ALA A 173 6.49 3.89 -11.59
CA ALA A 173 6.03 4.70 -10.45
C ALA A 173 4.51 4.88 -10.43
N VAL A 174 3.88 5.03 -11.60
CA VAL A 174 2.42 5.14 -11.73
C VAL A 174 1.73 3.80 -11.50
N ALA A 175 2.30 2.68 -11.95
CA ALA A 175 1.69 1.37 -11.82
C ALA A 175 1.39 0.99 -10.37
N VAL A 176 2.31 1.28 -9.44
CA VAL A 176 2.16 0.91 -8.01
C VAL A 176 1.02 1.65 -7.30
N VAL A 177 0.56 2.79 -7.85
CA VAL A 177 -0.54 3.60 -7.28
C VAL A 177 -1.83 3.54 -8.11
N THR A 178 -1.83 2.87 -9.25
CA THR A 178 -2.98 2.82 -10.17
C THR A 178 -3.34 1.40 -10.58
N SER A 179 -2.68 0.88 -11.63
CA SER A 179 -3.04 -0.39 -12.25
C SER A 179 -2.86 -1.60 -11.33
N ASN A 180 -1.85 -1.59 -10.46
CA ASN A 180 -1.61 -2.68 -9.51
C ASN A 180 -2.73 -2.71 -8.47
N VAL A 181 -3.03 -1.57 -7.84
CA VAL A 181 -4.12 -1.42 -6.87
C VAL A 181 -5.45 -1.85 -7.48
N ALA A 182 -5.76 -1.34 -8.69
CA ALA A 182 -7.00 -1.69 -9.39
C ALA A 182 -7.09 -3.20 -9.69
N SER A 183 -5.98 -3.82 -10.09
CA SER A 183 -5.93 -5.25 -10.40
C SER A 183 -6.10 -6.10 -9.13
N ILE A 184 -5.39 -5.79 -8.06
CA ILE A 184 -5.45 -6.50 -6.78
C ILE A 184 -6.87 -6.40 -6.18
N LEU A 185 -7.45 -5.19 -6.19
CA LEU A 185 -8.79 -4.94 -5.65
C LEU A 185 -9.93 -5.30 -6.62
N ARG A 186 -9.61 -5.77 -7.83
CA ARG A 186 -10.56 -6.09 -8.91
C ARG A 186 -11.50 -4.91 -9.24
N LEU A 187 -10.93 -3.71 -9.31
CA LEU A 187 -11.64 -2.50 -9.75
C LEU A 187 -11.67 -2.48 -11.28
N ARG A 188 -12.68 -3.10 -11.87
CA ARG A 188 -12.74 -3.40 -13.31
C ARG A 188 -12.65 -2.16 -14.19
N ASP A 189 -13.21 -1.04 -13.73
CA ASP A 189 -13.35 0.18 -14.51
C ASP A 189 -12.28 1.23 -14.19
N LYS A 190 -11.26 0.88 -13.36
CA LYS A 190 -10.24 1.79 -12.84
C LYS A 190 -8.80 1.37 -13.22
N GLY A 191 -7.86 2.29 -13.00
CA GLY A 191 -6.42 2.03 -13.03
C GLY A 191 -5.78 2.03 -14.42
N ARG A 192 -6.53 2.22 -15.48
CA ARG A 192 -6.03 2.27 -16.87
C ARG A 192 -6.85 3.21 -17.72
N ILE A 193 -6.21 3.87 -18.69
CA ILE A 193 -6.87 4.65 -19.73
C ILE A 193 -7.17 3.72 -20.89
N GLU A 194 -8.38 3.17 -20.94
CA GLU A 194 -8.83 2.23 -21.98
C GLU A 194 -10.30 2.52 -22.32
N PRO A 195 -10.75 2.27 -23.56
CA PRO A 195 -12.14 2.38 -23.93
C PRO A 195 -13.04 1.53 -23.03
N GLY A 196 -14.13 2.12 -22.54
CA GLY A 196 -15.10 1.45 -21.66
C GLY A 196 -14.79 1.54 -20.17
N LYS A 197 -13.65 2.11 -19.77
CA LYS A 197 -13.30 2.38 -18.37
C LYS A 197 -13.69 3.81 -17.95
N ASP A 198 -13.73 4.04 -16.65
CA ASP A 198 -13.91 5.39 -16.09
C ASP A 198 -12.76 6.31 -16.54
N ALA A 199 -13.12 7.47 -17.05
CA ALA A 199 -12.15 8.50 -17.41
C ALA A 199 -11.72 9.28 -16.15
N ASP A 200 -10.92 8.63 -15.30
CA ASP A 200 -10.21 9.23 -14.17
C ASP A 200 -8.78 9.51 -14.61
N ILE A 201 -8.47 10.76 -14.94
CA ILE A 201 -7.21 11.13 -15.60
C ILE A 201 -6.58 12.29 -14.84
N VAL A 202 -5.32 12.13 -14.52
CA VAL A 202 -4.45 13.19 -13.99
C VAL A 202 -3.50 13.61 -15.10
N ILE A 203 -3.44 14.91 -15.39
CA ILE A 203 -2.49 15.49 -16.32
C ILE A 203 -1.43 16.23 -15.51
N LEU A 204 -0.18 15.83 -15.74
CA LEU A 204 0.98 16.42 -15.09
C LEU A 204 1.70 17.36 -16.07
N ASP A 205 2.26 18.43 -15.57
CA ASP A 205 3.19 19.26 -16.33
C ASP A 205 4.61 18.64 -16.34
N LYS A 206 5.56 19.36 -16.94
CA LYS A 206 6.97 18.92 -17.04
C LYS A 206 7.69 18.80 -15.70
N ASP A 207 7.17 19.43 -14.65
CA ASP A 207 7.71 19.44 -13.29
C ASP A 207 6.91 18.50 -12.37
N TYR A 208 6.06 17.65 -12.96
CA TYR A 208 5.15 16.69 -12.29
C TYR A 208 4.07 17.33 -11.43
N ALA A 209 3.81 18.63 -11.54
CA ALA A 209 2.66 19.24 -10.88
C ALA A 209 1.36 18.88 -11.63
N ILE A 210 0.27 18.68 -10.86
CA ILE A 210 -1.05 18.38 -11.44
C ILE A 210 -1.61 19.64 -12.07
N SER A 211 -1.67 19.70 -13.41
CA SER A 211 -2.28 20.80 -14.13
C SER A 211 -3.78 20.63 -14.29
N ASP A 212 -4.22 19.43 -14.61
CA ASP A 212 -5.62 19.13 -14.85
C ASP A 212 -6.02 17.81 -14.19
N LEU A 213 -7.27 17.75 -13.73
CA LEU A 213 -7.85 16.55 -13.16
C LEU A 213 -9.22 16.29 -13.78
N ILE A 214 -9.41 15.09 -14.27
CA ILE A 214 -10.68 14.60 -14.79
C ILE A 214 -11.13 13.44 -13.90
N SER A 215 -12.37 13.47 -13.45
CA SER A 215 -12.99 12.39 -12.69
C SER A 215 -14.28 11.97 -13.36
N ARG A 216 -14.38 10.69 -13.73
CA ARG A 216 -15.50 10.12 -14.48
C ARG A 216 -15.89 10.96 -15.70
N GLY A 217 -14.89 11.45 -16.44
CA GLY A 217 -15.10 12.27 -17.62
C GLY A 217 -15.47 13.74 -17.36
N GLN A 218 -15.56 14.16 -16.10
CA GLN A 218 -15.82 15.54 -15.71
C GLN A 218 -14.54 16.24 -15.31
N MET A 219 -14.31 17.43 -15.88
CA MET A 219 -13.15 18.27 -15.50
C MET A 219 -13.36 18.78 -14.07
N MET A 220 -12.41 18.50 -13.19
CA MET A 220 -12.42 18.95 -11.78
C MET A 220 -11.46 20.10 -11.53
N THR A 221 -10.34 20.11 -12.23
CA THR A 221 -9.39 21.23 -12.25
C THR A 221 -8.94 21.49 -13.67
N ARG A 222 -8.58 22.71 -13.98
CA ARG A 222 -8.01 23.11 -15.28
C ARG A 222 -6.95 24.18 -15.06
N ASN A 223 -5.77 24.02 -15.67
CA ASN A 223 -4.65 24.94 -15.51
C ASN A 223 -4.40 25.31 -14.04
N TYR A 224 -4.30 24.27 -13.17
CA TYR A 224 -4.06 24.37 -11.72
C TYR A 224 -5.22 24.97 -10.90
N GLU A 225 -6.32 25.38 -11.52
CA GLU A 225 -7.46 25.98 -10.82
C GLU A 225 -8.62 24.96 -10.66
N ARG A 226 -9.19 24.92 -9.47
CA ARG A 226 -10.39 24.10 -9.19
C ARG A 226 -11.61 24.72 -9.88
N LEU A 227 -12.39 23.87 -10.56
CA LEU A 227 -13.64 24.24 -11.23
C LEU A 227 -14.85 24.04 -10.33
#